data_873ecb4b5cbb1134acd689ea1ffa0fe0
#
_entry.id   873ecb4b5cbb1134acd689ea1ffa0fe0
#
_cell.length_a   1.000
_cell.length_b   1.000
_cell.length_c   1.000
_cell.angle_alpha   90.00
_cell.angle_beta   90.00
_cell.angle_gamma   90.00
#
_symmetry.space_group_name_H-M   'P 1'
#
loop_
_entity.id
_entity.type
_entity.pdbx_description
1 polymer ?
#
loop_
_entity_poly.entity_id
_entity_poly.type
_entity_poly.pdbx_seq_one_letter_code
_entity_poly.pdbx_strand_id
1 'polypeptide(L)'
;MDGIYGGSAVVSTRDYQWKSFTPIMINMSGWSDKDKTPWVWGEPYESINRMYLKLKAQMMPYYYSYARESYDTGVPMVRALMLEYPEEEFTMGNQTQYEYLWGENLLVAPVYDEAENNAEVRNKIY
;
A
#
# COMPACT_ATOMS: atom_id res chain seq x y z
N MET A 1 -0.43 -9.37 0.03
CA MET A 1 -1.02 -9.22 1.38
C MET A 1 -2.52 -9.28 1.23
N ASP A 2 -3.11 -10.33 1.68
CA ASP A 2 -4.54 -10.45 1.64
C ASP A 2 -5.09 -10.53 3.06
N GLY A 3 -5.62 -9.42 3.52
CA GLY A 3 -6.30 -9.35 4.80
C GLY A 3 -7.65 -10.07 4.84
N ILE A 4 -8.07 -10.75 3.75
CA ILE A 4 -9.42 -11.31 3.63
C ILE A 4 -9.65 -12.44 4.65
N TYR A 5 -8.67 -13.32 4.83
CA TYR A 5 -8.85 -14.57 5.59
C TYR A 5 -8.31 -14.53 7.03
N GLY A 6 -7.93 -13.43 7.53
CA GLY A 6 -7.38 -13.30 8.86
C GLY A 6 -6.21 -12.34 8.88
N GLY A 7 -5.41 -12.42 9.88
CA GLY A 7 -4.25 -11.57 10.07
C GLY A 7 -4.18 -11.06 11.49
N SER A 8 -2.98 -10.71 11.90
CA SER A 8 -2.74 -10.00 13.14
C SER A 8 -3.10 -8.52 12.99
N ALA A 9 -3.19 -7.82 14.10
CA ALA A 9 -3.35 -6.38 14.12
C ALA A 9 -2.27 -5.67 13.30
N VAL A 10 -1.04 -6.18 13.34
CA VAL A 10 0.11 -5.64 12.57
C VAL A 10 -0.13 -5.77 11.07
N VAL A 11 -0.50 -6.97 10.60
CA VAL A 11 -0.76 -7.23 9.17
C VAL A 11 -1.93 -6.38 8.67
N SER A 12 -3.01 -6.28 9.44
CA SER A 12 -4.16 -5.46 9.11
C SER A 12 -3.78 -3.98 8.99
N THR A 13 -3.00 -3.47 9.93
CA THR A 13 -2.53 -2.08 9.92
C THR A 13 -1.61 -1.78 8.73
N ARG A 14 -0.70 -2.70 8.39
CA ARG A 14 0.15 -2.57 7.19
C ARG A 14 -0.66 -2.60 5.89
N ASP A 15 -1.72 -3.40 5.85
CA ASP A 15 -2.65 -3.42 4.73
C ASP A 15 -3.36 -2.05 4.56
N TYR A 16 -3.77 -1.40 5.66
CA TYR A 16 -4.29 -0.03 5.63
C TYR A 16 -3.25 0.97 5.14
N GLN A 17 -2.01 0.87 5.59
CA GLN A 17 -0.91 1.73 5.16
C GLN A 17 -0.70 1.61 3.65
N TRP A 18 -0.57 0.38 3.15
CA TRP A 18 -0.39 0.13 1.73
C TRP A 18 -1.56 0.62 0.88
N LYS A 19 -2.78 0.25 1.26
CA LYS A 19 -4.01 0.63 0.54
C LYS A 19 -4.27 2.14 0.52
N SER A 20 -3.66 2.88 1.43
CA SER A 20 -3.73 4.34 1.41
C SER A 20 -3.06 4.93 0.18
N PHE A 21 -2.17 4.20 -0.49
CA PHE A 21 -1.50 4.60 -1.73
C PHE A 21 -1.98 3.81 -2.95
N THR A 22 -3.21 3.35 -2.94
CA THR A 22 -3.86 2.72 -4.09
C THR A 22 -5.14 3.47 -4.46
N PRO A 23 -5.60 3.41 -5.72
CA PRO A 23 -6.83 4.10 -6.15
C PRO A 23 -8.04 3.66 -5.32
N ILE A 24 -8.16 2.37 -5.11
CA ILE A 24 -9.28 1.75 -4.39
C ILE A 24 -8.79 1.23 -3.04
N MET A 25 -9.47 1.64 -1.98
CA MET A 25 -9.21 1.16 -0.63
C MET A 25 -10.42 0.38 -0.13
N ILE A 26 -10.33 -0.94 -0.22
CA ILE A 26 -11.38 -1.85 0.22
C ILE A 26 -10.83 -2.76 1.31
N ASN A 27 -11.54 -2.83 2.43
CA ASN A 27 -11.33 -3.85 3.45
C ASN A 27 -12.45 -4.88 3.36
N MET A 28 -12.04 -6.12 3.22
CA MET A 28 -12.97 -7.25 3.12
C MET A 28 -12.68 -8.23 4.24
N SER A 29 -13.70 -8.66 4.97
CA SER A 29 -13.57 -9.72 5.97
C SER A 29 -13.77 -11.13 5.37
N GLY A 30 -14.24 -11.20 4.13
CA GLY A 30 -14.44 -12.46 3.42
C GLY A 30 -15.31 -13.45 4.21
N TRP A 31 -14.84 -14.66 4.31
CA TRP A 31 -15.47 -15.75 5.06
C TRP A 31 -15.06 -15.76 6.55
N SER A 32 -14.33 -14.77 6.99
CA SER A 32 -13.85 -14.67 8.37
C SER A 32 -14.88 -13.96 9.25
N ASP A 33 -15.09 -14.48 10.45
CA ASP A 33 -15.91 -13.83 11.49
C ASP A 33 -15.24 -12.60 12.11
N LYS A 34 -14.03 -12.28 11.68
CA LYS A 34 -13.27 -11.16 12.23
C LYS A 34 -13.67 -9.86 11.55
N ASP A 35 -14.10 -8.91 12.35
CA ASP A 35 -14.25 -7.52 11.92
C ASP A 35 -12.89 -6.94 11.52
N LYS A 36 -12.86 -6.15 10.43
CA LYS A 36 -11.67 -5.47 9.91
C LYS A 36 -11.86 -3.97 9.80
N THR A 37 -12.72 -3.43 10.63
CA THR A 37 -12.82 -1.98 10.77
C THR A 37 -11.52 -1.38 11.28
N PRO A 38 -11.23 -0.10 10.98
CA PRO A 38 -9.97 0.53 11.38
C PRO A 38 -9.70 0.56 12.87
N TRP A 39 -10.75 0.44 13.69
CA TRP A 39 -10.70 0.54 15.16
C TRP A 39 -10.77 -0.80 15.89
N VAL A 40 -11.00 -1.91 15.19
CA VAL A 40 -11.24 -3.24 15.81
C VAL A 40 -10.12 -3.71 16.72
N TRP A 41 -8.89 -3.29 16.41
CA TRP A 41 -7.70 -3.71 17.15
C TRP A 41 -7.34 -2.80 18.33
N GLY A 42 -8.06 -1.66 18.49
CA GLY A 42 -7.74 -0.67 19.52
C GLY A 42 -6.39 0.01 19.31
N GLU A 43 -5.90 0.66 20.36
CA GLU A 43 -4.60 1.34 20.31
C GLU A 43 -3.42 0.34 20.42
N PRO A 44 -2.27 0.62 19.75
CA PRO A 44 -1.96 1.83 18.94
C PRO A 44 -2.43 1.74 17.48
N TYR A 45 -3.01 0.64 17.05
CA TYR A 45 -3.36 0.37 15.66
C TYR A 45 -4.44 1.31 15.13
N GLU A 46 -5.42 1.64 15.96
CA GLU A 46 -6.48 2.58 15.60
C GLU A 46 -5.93 3.96 15.24
N SER A 47 -5.02 4.49 16.05
CA SER A 47 -4.39 5.78 15.77
C SER A 47 -3.58 5.77 14.49
N ILE A 48 -2.86 4.69 14.22
CA ILE A 48 -2.09 4.51 12.98
C ILE A 48 -3.04 4.44 11.78
N ASN A 49 -4.06 3.60 11.83
CA ASN A 49 -5.05 3.47 10.76
C ASN A 49 -5.74 4.80 10.47
N ARG A 50 -6.14 5.52 11.52
CA ARG A 50 -6.75 6.86 11.42
C ARG A 50 -5.84 7.85 10.71
N MET A 51 -4.54 7.84 11.01
CA MET A 51 -3.56 8.71 10.37
C MET A 51 -3.48 8.44 8.86
N TYR A 52 -3.36 7.19 8.44
CA TYR A 52 -3.26 6.83 7.04
C TYR A 52 -4.56 7.08 6.26
N LEU A 53 -5.72 6.85 6.88
CA LEU A 53 -7.01 7.19 6.27
C LEU A 53 -7.16 8.71 6.05
N LYS A 54 -6.72 9.52 7.01
CA LYS A 54 -6.67 10.98 6.86
C LYS A 54 -5.71 11.41 5.76
N LEU A 55 -4.52 10.80 5.72
CA LEU A 55 -3.54 11.06 4.66
C LEU A 55 -4.16 10.76 3.28
N LYS A 56 -4.81 9.61 3.12
CA LYS A 56 -5.50 9.28 1.86
C LYS A 56 -6.54 10.34 1.50
N ALA A 57 -7.34 10.79 2.44
CA ALA A 57 -8.34 11.84 2.21
C ALA A 57 -7.68 13.17 1.78
N GLN A 58 -6.57 13.55 2.38
CA GLN A 58 -5.81 14.74 2.01
C GLN A 58 -5.19 14.64 0.60
N MET A 59 -4.84 13.43 0.17
CA MET A 59 -4.28 13.18 -1.15
C MET A 59 -5.33 13.09 -2.26
N MET A 60 -6.62 13.25 -1.98
CA MET A 60 -7.67 13.12 -3.01
C MET A 60 -7.45 14.00 -4.25
N PRO A 61 -6.97 15.25 -4.17
CA PRO A 61 -6.66 16.03 -5.36
C PRO A 61 -5.58 15.37 -6.24
N TYR A 62 -4.57 14.78 -5.63
CA TYR A 62 -3.52 14.02 -6.33
C TYR A 62 -4.11 12.79 -7.05
N TYR A 63 -4.95 12.03 -6.35
CA TYR A 63 -5.65 10.88 -6.93
C TYR A 63 -6.50 11.28 -8.14
N TYR A 64 -7.27 12.34 -8.00
CA TYR A 64 -8.15 12.82 -9.06
C TYR A 64 -7.37 13.27 -10.30
N SER A 65 -6.23 13.93 -10.11
CA SER A 65 -5.37 14.37 -11.21
C SER A 65 -4.82 13.19 -12.00
N TYR A 66 -4.30 12.16 -11.32
CA TYR A 66 -3.81 10.96 -12.01
C TYR A 66 -4.91 10.06 -12.58
N ALA A 67 -6.10 10.08 -11.99
CA ALA A 67 -7.26 9.44 -12.60
C ALA A 67 -7.63 10.10 -13.93
N ARG A 68 -7.54 11.43 -13.99
CA ARG A 68 -7.76 12.18 -15.23
C ARG A 68 -6.69 11.87 -16.27
N GLU A 69 -5.43 11.88 -15.88
CA GLU A 69 -4.31 11.51 -16.76
C GLU A 69 -4.49 10.09 -17.31
N SER A 70 -4.83 9.14 -16.43
CA SER A 70 -5.08 7.76 -16.83
C SER A 70 -6.23 7.63 -17.85
N TYR A 71 -7.27 8.43 -17.68
CA TYR A 71 -8.38 8.48 -18.62
C TYR A 71 -7.94 9.03 -19.99
N ASP A 72 -7.14 10.08 -20.00
CA ASP A 72 -6.73 10.77 -21.24
C ASP A 72 -5.64 10.00 -22.01
N THR A 73 -4.74 9.33 -21.31
CA THR A 73 -3.52 8.73 -21.89
C THR A 73 -3.48 7.21 -21.87
N GLY A 74 -4.27 6.58 -21.01
CA GLY A 74 -4.20 5.14 -20.74
C GLY A 74 -3.06 4.74 -19.78
N VAL A 75 -2.24 5.68 -19.32
CA VAL A 75 -1.17 5.40 -18.37
C VAL A 75 -1.77 5.08 -16.99
N PRO A 76 -1.43 3.95 -16.35
CA PRO A 76 -2.02 3.57 -15.08
C PRO A 76 -1.60 4.51 -13.94
N MET A 77 -2.49 4.68 -12.96
CA MET A 77 -2.20 5.47 -11.75
C MET A 77 -1.14 4.78 -10.88
N VAL A 78 -1.21 3.46 -10.76
CA VAL A 78 -0.22 2.62 -10.09
C VAL A 78 0.66 2.01 -11.15
N ARG A 79 1.96 2.32 -11.12
CA ARG A 79 2.90 1.95 -12.18
C ARG A 79 3.96 1.02 -11.63
N ALA A 80 4.13 -0.14 -12.25
CA ALA A 80 5.29 -0.97 -11.96
C ALA A 80 6.57 -0.19 -12.31
N LEU A 81 7.64 -0.36 -11.54
CA LEU A 81 8.89 0.37 -11.76
C LEU A 81 9.43 0.20 -13.17
N MET A 82 9.27 -0.98 -13.76
CA MET A 82 9.70 -1.26 -15.13
C MET A 82 9.02 -0.38 -16.20
N LEU A 83 7.86 0.20 -15.92
CA LEU A 83 7.20 1.10 -16.88
C LEU A 83 7.87 2.46 -16.97
N GLU A 84 8.46 2.92 -15.88
CA GLU A 84 9.14 4.22 -15.81
C GLU A 84 10.67 4.07 -16.00
N TYR A 85 11.23 2.93 -15.61
CA TYR A 85 12.67 2.65 -15.66
C TYR A 85 12.95 1.32 -16.37
N PRO A 86 12.60 1.18 -17.67
CA PRO A 86 12.70 -0.09 -18.39
C PRO A 86 14.14 -0.57 -18.60
N GLU A 87 15.11 0.35 -18.58
CA GLU A 87 16.52 0.04 -18.79
C GLU A 87 17.24 -0.38 -17.48
N GLU A 88 16.56 -0.29 -16.34
CA GLU A 88 17.16 -0.57 -15.05
C GLU A 88 16.90 -2.03 -14.62
N GLU A 89 17.94 -2.82 -14.57
CA GLU A 89 17.85 -4.25 -14.26
C GLU A 89 17.16 -4.55 -12.92
N PHE A 90 17.34 -3.68 -11.92
CA PHE A 90 16.73 -3.86 -10.60
C PHE A 90 15.19 -3.83 -10.63
N THR A 91 14.58 -3.20 -11.65
CA THR A 91 13.12 -3.11 -11.78
C THR A 91 12.47 -4.43 -12.20
N MET A 92 13.26 -5.34 -12.75
CA MET A 92 12.84 -6.67 -13.17
C MET A 92 13.09 -7.75 -12.11
N GLY A 93 13.78 -7.40 -11.03
CA GLY A 93 14.20 -8.33 -9.99
C GLY A 93 13.18 -8.52 -8.86
N ASN A 94 13.43 -9.56 -8.05
CA ASN A 94 12.61 -9.82 -6.86
C ASN A 94 12.81 -8.79 -5.74
N GLN A 95 13.84 -7.95 -5.85
CA GLN A 95 14.16 -6.96 -4.80
C GLN A 95 13.12 -5.87 -4.70
N THR A 96 12.52 -5.49 -5.83
CA THR A 96 11.53 -4.41 -5.94
C THR A 96 10.13 -4.89 -6.30
N GLN A 97 9.86 -6.20 -6.19
CA GLN A 97 8.62 -6.82 -6.68
C GLN A 97 7.33 -6.25 -6.07
N TYR A 98 7.41 -5.62 -4.90
CA TYR A 98 6.26 -4.99 -4.22
C TYR A 98 6.30 -3.46 -4.26
N GLU A 99 7.36 -2.89 -4.84
CA GLU A 99 7.50 -1.46 -4.99
C GLU A 99 6.79 -0.99 -6.27
N TYR A 100 6.22 0.20 -6.20
CA TYR A 100 5.55 0.80 -7.35
C TYR A 100 5.56 2.31 -7.26
N LEU A 101 5.38 2.97 -8.38
CA LEU A 101 5.10 4.40 -8.43
C LEU A 101 3.60 4.64 -8.36
N TRP A 102 3.22 5.56 -7.50
CA TRP A 102 1.90 6.14 -7.46
C TRP A 102 1.92 7.49 -8.19
N GLY A 103 1.41 7.52 -9.43
CA GLY A 103 1.70 8.60 -10.35
C GLY A 103 3.20 8.66 -10.68
N GLU A 104 3.71 9.86 -10.97
CA GLU A 104 5.11 10.07 -11.31
C GLU A 104 5.99 10.42 -10.10
N ASN A 105 5.39 10.85 -9.00
CA ASN A 105 6.11 11.54 -7.94
C ASN A 105 6.21 10.77 -6.62
N LEU A 106 5.52 9.65 -6.47
CA LEU A 106 5.51 8.89 -5.23
C LEU A 106 5.96 7.45 -5.47
N LEU A 107 7.13 7.11 -4.94
CA LEU A 107 7.58 5.73 -4.82
C LEU A 107 6.98 5.13 -3.54
N VAL A 108 6.29 4.02 -3.69
CA VAL A 108 5.68 3.28 -2.58
C VAL A 108 6.40 1.96 -2.40
N ALA A 109 7.03 1.79 -1.25
CA ALA A 109 7.71 0.57 -0.82
C ALA A 109 6.99 -0.01 0.41
N PRO A 110 6.04 -0.93 0.22
CA PRO A 110 5.24 -1.45 1.32
C PRO A 110 6.05 -2.37 2.23
N VAL A 111 5.86 -2.25 3.54
CA VAL A 111 6.33 -3.24 4.49
C VAL A 111 5.32 -4.39 4.53
N TYR A 112 5.66 -5.51 3.92
CA TYR A 112 4.73 -6.63 3.69
C TYR A 112 4.91 -7.82 4.64
N ASP A 113 5.95 -7.81 5.47
CA ASP A 113 6.27 -8.90 6.40
C ASP A 113 6.37 -8.39 7.84
N GLU A 114 6.32 -9.30 8.80
CA GLU A 114 6.55 -8.99 10.20
C GLU A 114 8.05 -8.72 10.43
N ALA A 115 8.43 -7.45 10.33
CA ALA A 115 9.83 -7.01 10.44
C ALA A 115 10.48 -7.34 11.79
N GLU A 116 9.69 -7.71 12.80
CA GLU A 116 10.20 -8.10 14.11
C GLU A 116 11.01 -9.39 14.09
N ASN A 117 10.68 -10.30 13.15
CA ASN A 117 11.30 -11.61 13.03
C ASN A 117 12.27 -11.75 11.84
N ASN A 118 12.35 -10.74 10.97
CA ASN A 118 13.18 -10.81 9.78
C ASN A 118 14.20 -9.67 9.73
N ALA A 119 15.46 -9.96 10.05
CA ALA A 119 16.55 -8.99 10.05
C ALA A 119 16.80 -8.39 8.64
N GLU A 120 16.49 -9.13 7.57
CA GLU A 120 16.63 -8.64 6.20
C GLU A 120 15.60 -7.56 5.87
N VAL A 121 14.39 -7.64 6.42
CA VAL A 121 13.34 -6.63 6.21
C VAL A 121 13.67 -5.33 6.95
N ARG A 122 14.27 -5.42 8.14
CA ARG A 122 14.69 -4.21 8.90
C ARG A 122 15.74 -3.38 8.18
N ASN A 123 16.58 -4.02 7.39
CA ASN A 123 17.68 -3.35 6.68
C ASN A 123 17.26 -2.75 5.33
N LYS A 124 16.03 -2.99 4.87
CA LYS A 124 15.49 -2.49 3.59
C LYS A 124 14.57 -1.27 3.74
N ILE A 125 14.31 -0.81 4.96
CA ILE A 125 13.49 0.38 5.20
C ILE A 125 14.44 1.58 5.29
N TYR A 126 14.66 2.24 4.18
CA TYR A 126 15.29 3.55 4.08
C TYR A 126 14.33 4.55 3.45
#